data_2ff6665e8e5bee41d2e1c33f1a17ca55
#
_entry.id   2ff6665e8e5bee41d2e1c33f1a17ca55
#
_cell.length_a   1.000
_cell.length_b   1.000
_cell.length_c   1.000
_cell.angle_alpha   90.00
_cell.angle_beta   90.00
_cell.angle_gamma   90.00
#
_symmetry.space_group_name_H-M   'P 1'
#
loop_
_entity.id
_entity.type
_entity.pdbx_description
1 polymer ?
#
loop_
_entity_poly.entity_id
_entity_poly.type
_entity_poly.pdbx_seq_one_letter_code
_entity_poly.pdbx_strand_id
1 'polypeptide(L)'
;MIQRFRFGLPLPTDSVVQEIPVSAGPVPFLTAEEDGWAYRMAPDAIVYGLGEMPRGINKRGWHYVTNNTDEARHSEDKLSYYGAHNFLLIDGGAGRECFGVFIDFPGKVRYDIGYTEYDALRFATEEPDHELYIITGDDLNDISRQFRQLIGRSYIPPKWAFGLAQSRFGYKTAEDVREVVRQYKENDLPLDMICMDIDYMQDYADFTVNKQRFPDLAALSAELKAQGIRLVPIIDAGVRID
;
A
#
# COMPACT_ATOMS: atom_id res chain seq x y z
N MET A 1 -14.62 -3.41 18.27
CA MET A 1 -15.49 -4.52 17.72
C MET A 1 -15.42 -4.48 16.20
N ILE A 2 -15.40 -5.64 15.54
CA ILE A 2 -15.41 -5.73 14.07
C ILE A 2 -16.73 -6.35 13.62
N GLN A 3 -17.40 -5.71 12.66
CA GLN A 3 -18.60 -6.21 12.00
C GLN A 3 -18.30 -6.40 10.52
N ARG A 4 -18.72 -7.53 9.94
CA ARG A 4 -18.53 -7.90 8.53
C ARG A 4 -19.87 -7.92 7.83
N PHE A 5 -19.95 -7.29 6.67
CA PHE A 5 -21.11 -7.28 5.78
C PHE A 5 -20.70 -7.82 4.42
N ARG A 6 -21.54 -8.65 3.83
CA ARG A 6 -21.28 -9.25 2.51
C ARG A 6 -22.35 -8.80 1.53
N PHE A 7 -21.91 -8.34 0.36
CA PHE A 7 -22.76 -7.93 -0.73
C PHE A 7 -22.46 -8.80 -1.93
N GLY A 8 -23.50 -9.39 -2.53
CA GLY A 8 -23.37 -10.30 -3.66
C GLY A 8 -22.53 -11.54 -3.39
N LEU A 9 -21.66 -11.89 -4.35
CA LEU A 9 -20.76 -13.04 -4.32
C LEU A 9 -19.30 -12.59 -4.50
N PRO A 10 -18.70 -11.96 -3.48
CA PRO A 10 -17.36 -11.42 -3.57
C PRO A 10 -16.31 -12.51 -3.87
N LEU A 11 -15.32 -12.14 -4.67
CA LEU A 11 -14.16 -12.99 -4.92
C LEU A 11 -13.33 -13.14 -3.64
N PRO A 12 -12.78 -14.33 -3.36
CA PRO A 12 -11.83 -14.51 -2.27
C PRO A 12 -10.57 -13.67 -2.52
N THR A 13 -10.16 -12.89 -1.51
CA THR A 13 -8.97 -12.02 -1.61
C THR A 13 -7.82 -12.51 -0.74
N ASP A 14 -8.07 -13.41 0.21
CA ASP A 14 -7.15 -13.84 1.26
C ASP A 14 -6.58 -12.67 2.11
N SER A 15 -7.22 -11.49 2.01
CA SER A 15 -6.79 -10.28 2.74
C SER A 15 -7.06 -10.37 4.24
N VAL A 16 -8.01 -11.21 4.64
CA VAL A 16 -8.48 -11.35 6.02
C VAL A 16 -8.05 -12.69 6.60
N VAL A 17 -7.31 -12.65 7.70
CA VAL A 17 -6.82 -13.85 8.40
C VAL A 17 -7.67 -14.24 9.62
N GLN A 18 -8.55 -13.33 10.08
CA GLN A 18 -9.45 -13.57 11.20
C GLN A 18 -10.87 -13.81 10.68
N GLU A 19 -11.45 -14.95 11.01
CA GLU A 19 -12.85 -15.24 10.66
C GLU A 19 -13.80 -14.35 11.47
N ILE A 20 -14.57 -13.52 10.75
CA ILE A 20 -15.64 -12.69 11.32
C ILE A 20 -16.96 -13.16 10.72
N PRO A 21 -17.95 -13.55 11.55
CA PRO A 21 -19.27 -13.91 11.05
C PRO A 21 -19.92 -12.73 10.31
N VAL A 22 -20.69 -13.03 9.26
CA VAL A 22 -21.44 -12.00 8.55
C VAL A 22 -22.52 -11.43 9.47
N SER A 23 -22.50 -10.13 9.62
CA SER A 23 -23.45 -9.38 10.44
C SER A 23 -24.78 -9.21 9.72
N ALA A 24 -25.87 -9.23 10.46
CA ALA A 24 -27.21 -8.90 9.97
C ALA A 24 -27.56 -7.44 10.31
N GLY A 25 -28.46 -6.86 9.50
CA GLY A 25 -28.96 -5.50 9.73
C GLY A 25 -28.22 -4.41 8.94
N PRO A 26 -28.47 -3.14 9.26
CA PRO A 26 -27.87 -2.01 8.58
C PRO A 26 -26.37 -1.90 8.87
N VAL A 27 -25.61 -1.39 7.91
CA VAL A 27 -24.20 -1.06 8.10
C VAL A 27 -24.08 0.16 9.00
N PRO A 28 -23.38 0.09 10.13
CA PRO A 28 -23.22 1.25 11.02
C PRO A 28 -22.53 2.42 10.32
N PHE A 29 -22.93 3.65 10.67
CA PHE A 29 -22.37 4.92 10.16
C PHE A 29 -22.62 5.19 8.68
N LEU A 30 -22.86 4.19 7.86
CA LEU A 30 -22.96 4.31 6.41
C LEU A 30 -24.41 4.23 5.95
N THR A 31 -24.72 4.99 4.92
CA THR A 31 -25.98 4.94 4.19
C THR A 31 -25.71 4.37 2.80
N ALA A 32 -26.48 3.37 2.38
CA ALA A 32 -26.41 2.85 1.02
C ALA A 32 -26.94 3.91 0.03
N GLU A 33 -26.23 4.14 -1.05
CA GLU A 33 -26.62 4.94 -2.21
C GLU A 33 -26.74 4.01 -3.44
N GLU A 34 -27.21 4.53 -4.60
CA GLU A 34 -27.39 3.75 -5.82
C GLU A 34 -26.07 3.10 -6.26
N ASP A 35 -24.97 3.85 -6.18
CA ASP A 35 -23.65 3.43 -6.65
C ASP A 35 -22.64 3.17 -5.52
N GLY A 36 -23.08 2.96 -4.28
CA GLY A 36 -22.13 2.69 -3.19
C GLY A 36 -22.59 3.12 -1.81
N TRP A 37 -21.71 3.77 -1.06
CA TRP A 37 -21.91 4.11 0.34
C TRP A 37 -21.56 5.55 0.64
N ALA A 38 -22.30 6.15 1.55
CA ALA A 38 -22.04 7.50 2.05
C ALA A 38 -21.95 7.57 3.57
N TYR A 39 -21.11 8.48 4.06
CA TYR A 39 -21.04 8.91 5.47
C TYR A 39 -21.14 10.43 5.56
N ARG A 40 -21.98 10.94 6.47
CA ARG A 40 -22.13 12.38 6.73
C ARG A 40 -21.09 12.85 7.76
N MET A 41 -20.06 13.51 7.27
CA MET A 41 -18.95 14.03 8.08
C MET A 41 -19.33 15.28 8.88
N ALA A 42 -18.82 15.39 10.12
CA ALA A 42 -18.83 16.66 10.85
C ALA A 42 -17.86 17.68 10.20
N PRO A 43 -18.02 18.99 10.48
CA PRO A 43 -17.11 20.01 9.96
C PRO A 43 -15.64 19.78 10.33
N ASP A 44 -15.38 19.24 11.52
CA ASP A 44 -14.07 18.94 12.10
C ASP A 44 -13.62 17.47 11.94
N ALA A 45 -14.40 16.64 11.25
CA ALA A 45 -14.03 15.27 10.98
C ALA A 45 -12.75 15.17 10.14
N ILE A 46 -11.90 14.19 10.47
CA ILE A 46 -10.66 13.90 9.76
C ILE A 46 -10.72 12.47 9.20
N VAL A 47 -10.27 12.30 7.96
CA VAL A 47 -10.23 11.01 7.28
C VAL A 47 -8.79 10.66 6.96
N TYR A 48 -8.31 9.53 7.47
CA TYR A 48 -6.99 8.98 7.22
C TYR A 48 -7.08 7.71 6.39
N GLY A 49 -5.99 7.26 5.79
CA GLY A 49 -5.89 5.94 5.16
C GLY A 49 -5.58 5.98 3.67
N LEU A 50 -6.11 5.00 2.94
CA LEU A 50 -5.93 4.73 1.51
C LEU A 50 -4.51 4.32 1.11
N GLY A 51 -3.60 4.07 2.06
CA GLY A 51 -2.24 3.65 1.78
C GLY A 51 -1.36 4.76 1.21
N GLU A 52 -0.54 4.43 0.22
CA GLU A 52 0.33 5.37 -0.47
C GLU A 52 -0.51 6.20 -1.47
N MET A 53 -0.89 7.38 -1.03
CA MET A 53 -1.73 8.30 -1.81
C MET A 53 -1.14 9.70 -1.81
N PRO A 54 -1.34 10.47 -2.89
CA PRO A 54 -0.93 11.87 -2.93
C PRO A 54 -1.63 12.70 -1.87
N ARG A 55 -1.18 13.92 -1.70
CA ARG A 55 -1.72 14.91 -0.77
C ARG A 55 -1.45 14.56 0.69
N GLY A 56 -1.97 15.34 1.61
CA GLY A 56 -1.68 15.23 3.04
C GLY A 56 -2.26 14.00 3.74
N ILE A 57 -2.03 13.92 5.05
CA ILE A 57 -2.52 12.85 5.92
C ILE A 57 -4.05 12.88 5.98
N ASN A 58 -4.67 14.05 6.14
CA ASN A 58 -6.12 14.20 6.05
C ASN A 58 -6.54 14.12 4.58
N LYS A 59 -7.34 13.12 4.25
CA LYS A 59 -7.80 12.84 2.89
C LYS A 59 -9.00 13.70 2.45
N ARG A 60 -9.57 14.49 3.34
CA ARG A 60 -10.73 15.34 3.04
C ARG A 60 -10.41 16.41 2.00
N GLY A 61 -11.39 16.71 1.14
CA GLY A 61 -11.33 17.73 0.09
C GLY A 61 -10.86 17.21 -1.27
N TRP A 62 -10.80 15.89 -1.46
CA TRP A 62 -10.26 15.30 -2.68
C TRP A 62 -10.97 14.03 -3.14
N HIS A 63 -10.76 13.69 -4.43
CA HIS A 63 -11.05 12.37 -4.98
C HIS A 63 -9.82 11.47 -4.91
N TYR A 64 -10.07 10.16 -4.76
CA TYR A 64 -9.06 9.11 -4.83
C TYR A 64 -9.60 7.88 -5.58
N VAL A 65 -8.69 7.09 -6.11
CA VAL A 65 -8.98 5.76 -6.63
C VAL A 65 -7.94 4.81 -6.08
N THR A 66 -8.35 3.75 -5.39
CA THR A 66 -7.41 2.70 -5.03
C THR A 66 -7.22 1.78 -6.23
N ASN A 67 -6.08 1.89 -6.87
CA ASN A 67 -5.72 1.12 -8.05
C ASN A 67 -4.19 1.10 -8.15
N ASN A 68 -3.57 0.05 -7.64
CA ASN A 68 -2.12 -0.08 -7.67
C ASN A 68 -1.62 -0.13 -9.12
N THR A 69 -0.86 0.87 -9.51
CA THR A 69 -0.33 1.01 -10.86
C THR A 69 1.12 1.42 -10.82
N ASP A 70 1.88 1.03 -11.85
CA ASP A 70 3.22 1.54 -12.08
C ASP A 70 3.13 2.99 -12.60
N GLU A 71 3.29 3.95 -11.70
CA GLU A 71 3.19 5.38 -11.98
C GLU A 71 4.56 6.06 -11.80
N ALA A 72 5.23 6.32 -12.91
CA ALA A 72 6.56 6.91 -12.93
C ALA A 72 6.62 8.40 -12.54
N ARG A 73 5.49 9.10 -12.58
CA ARG A 73 5.41 10.53 -12.30
C ARG A 73 4.52 10.80 -11.10
N HIS A 74 5.15 10.93 -9.95
CA HIS A 74 4.44 11.27 -8.72
C HIS A 74 4.16 12.77 -8.68
N SER A 75 2.89 13.14 -8.62
CA SER A 75 2.40 14.51 -8.51
C SER A 75 1.09 14.57 -7.73
N GLU A 76 0.79 15.70 -7.13
CA GLU A 76 -0.37 15.88 -6.26
C GLU A 76 -1.74 15.79 -6.99
N ASP A 77 -1.75 15.81 -8.31
CA ASP A 77 -2.95 15.65 -9.14
C ASP A 77 -3.32 14.20 -9.43
N LYS A 78 -2.46 13.25 -9.07
CA LYS A 78 -2.74 11.82 -9.25
C LYS A 78 -3.84 11.33 -8.30
N LEU A 79 -4.57 10.31 -8.73
CA LEU A 79 -5.64 9.70 -7.95
C LEU A 79 -5.19 8.48 -7.17
N SER A 80 -4.06 7.86 -7.56
CA SER A 80 -3.49 6.67 -6.94
C SER A 80 -1.99 6.60 -7.18
N TYR A 81 -1.28 5.85 -6.32
CA TYR A 81 0.13 5.48 -6.47
C TYR A 81 0.30 3.95 -6.41
N TYR A 82 1.53 3.48 -6.15
CA TYR A 82 1.88 2.05 -6.15
C TYR A 82 1.23 1.24 -5.03
N GLY A 83 1.07 1.81 -3.84
CA GLY A 83 0.65 1.12 -2.62
C GLY A 83 -0.72 1.56 -2.11
N ALA A 84 -1.73 1.66 -2.99
CA ALA A 84 -3.10 1.99 -2.59
C ALA A 84 -3.73 0.88 -1.73
N HIS A 85 -4.60 1.27 -0.80
CA HIS A 85 -5.16 0.38 0.19
C HIS A 85 -6.59 0.79 0.57
N ASN A 86 -7.52 -0.16 0.60
CA ASN A 86 -8.96 0.09 0.84
C ASN A 86 -9.33 0.20 2.33
N PHE A 87 -8.51 0.85 3.14
CA PHE A 87 -8.81 1.11 4.54
C PHE A 87 -8.87 2.60 4.83
N LEU A 88 -10.00 3.02 5.43
CA LEU A 88 -10.21 4.35 5.95
C LEU A 88 -10.30 4.31 7.48
N LEU A 89 -9.68 5.29 8.12
CA LEU A 89 -9.78 5.54 9.55
C LEU A 89 -10.40 6.92 9.74
N ILE A 90 -11.61 6.97 10.30
CA ILE A 90 -12.39 8.18 10.41
C ILE A 90 -12.38 8.64 11.86
N ASP A 91 -11.89 9.85 12.11
CA ASP A 91 -12.15 10.60 13.32
C ASP A 91 -13.42 11.41 13.09
N GLY A 92 -14.48 11.08 13.80
CA GLY A 92 -15.79 11.67 13.60
C GLY A 92 -15.89 13.15 14.00
N GLY A 93 -14.86 13.69 14.67
CA GLY A 93 -14.84 15.04 15.23
C GLY A 93 -15.47 15.14 16.62
N ALA A 94 -15.60 16.35 17.15
CA ALA A 94 -16.05 16.61 18.52
C ALA A 94 -17.40 15.98 18.84
N GLY A 95 -17.42 15.09 19.84
CA GLY A 95 -18.64 14.42 20.32
C GLY A 95 -19.18 13.31 19.42
N ARG A 96 -18.41 12.87 18.41
CA ARG A 96 -18.73 11.75 17.54
C ARG A 96 -17.72 10.61 17.71
N GLU A 97 -18.16 9.40 17.38
CA GLU A 97 -17.33 8.21 17.45
C GLU A 97 -16.30 8.19 16.31
N CYS A 98 -15.14 7.59 16.58
CA CYS A 98 -14.20 7.19 15.55
C CYS A 98 -14.49 5.75 15.10
N PHE A 99 -14.22 5.46 13.84
CA PHE A 99 -14.40 4.12 13.28
C PHE A 99 -13.49 3.88 12.07
N GLY A 100 -13.27 2.60 11.76
CA GLY A 100 -12.57 2.16 10.57
C GLY A 100 -13.53 1.56 9.55
N VAL A 101 -13.23 1.77 8.28
CA VAL A 101 -13.92 1.13 7.14
C VAL A 101 -12.88 0.39 6.32
N PHE A 102 -13.03 -0.91 6.18
CA PHE A 102 -12.21 -1.71 5.28
C PHE A 102 -13.10 -2.33 4.21
N ILE A 103 -12.75 -2.11 2.95
CA ILE A 103 -13.45 -2.61 1.78
C ILE A 103 -12.60 -3.73 1.20
N ASP A 104 -13.00 -4.97 1.42
CA ASP A 104 -12.32 -6.14 0.85
C ASP A 104 -12.84 -6.39 -0.54
N PHE A 105 -12.16 -5.79 -1.50
CA PHE A 105 -12.48 -5.83 -2.92
C PHE A 105 -11.18 -5.77 -3.74
N PRO A 106 -10.95 -6.70 -4.68
CA PRO A 106 -9.69 -6.78 -5.43
C PRO A 106 -9.57 -5.77 -6.58
N GLY A 107 -10.66 -5.13 -6.97
CA GLY A 107 -10.72 -4.14 -8.05
C GLY A 107 -10.57 -2.70 -7.55
N LYS A 108 -10.91 -1.76 -8.41
CA LYS A 108 -10.84 -0.32 -8.08
C LYS A 108 -11.98 0.10 -7.17
N VAL A 109 -11.63 0.94 -6.20
CA VAL A 109 -12.61 1.66 -5.38
C VAL A 109 -12.42 3.16 -5.59
N ARG A 110 -13.50 3.87 -5.86
CA ARG A 110 -13.52 5.32 -5.99
C ARG A 110 -13.97 5.95 -4.69
N TYR A 111 -13.33 7.05 -4.33
CA TYR A 111 -13.65 7.82 -3.13
C TYR A 111 -13.85 9.29 -3.48
N ASP A 112 -14.91 9.88 -2.95
CA ASP A 112 -15.12 11.32 -2.84
C ASP A 112 -15.16 11.66 -1.36
N ILE A 113 -14.13 12.35 -0.89
CA ILE A 113 -13.99 12.66 0.54
C ILE A 113 -14.15 14.16 0.74
N GLY A 114 -15.38 14.64 0.71
CA GLY A 114 -15.69 16.07 0.89
C GLY A 114 -15.24 16.96 -0.25
N TYR A 115 -15.06 16.42 -1.46
CA TYR A 115 -14.72 17.19 -2.65
C TYR A 115 -15.96 17.74 -3.33
N THR A 116 -16.90 16.89 -3.75
CA THR A 116 -18.15 17.31 -4.38
C THR A 116 -19.08 17.93 -3.36
N GLU A 117 -19.20 17.33 -2.19
CA GLU A 117 -20.02 17.78 -1.06
C GLU A 117 -19.16 17.80 0.20
N TYR A 118 -18.90 18.99 0.76
CA TYR A 118 -17.93 19.17 1.85
C TYR A 118 -18.13 18.25 3.06
N ASP A 119 -19.37 17.94 3.39
CA ASP A 119 -19.77 17.13 4.54
C ASP A 119 -20.14 15.67 4.19
N ALA A 120 -19.79 15.21 2.97
CA ALA A 120 -20.02 13.84 2.55
C ALA A 120 -18.72 13.12 2.19
N LEU A 121 -18.54 11.92 2.75
CA LEU A 121 -17.61 10.92 2.26
C LEU A 121 -18.41 9.88 1.51
N ARG A 122 -18.06 9.63 0.25
CA ARG A 122 -18.67 8.58 -0.56
C ARG A 122 -17.60 7.63 -1.09
N PHE A 123 -17.95 6.36 -1.22
CA PHE A 123 -17.11 5.40 -1.92
C PHE A 123 -17.95 4.38 -2.69
N ALA A 124 -17.38 3.91 -3.79
CA ALA A 124 -18.01 2.93 -4.67
C ALA A 124 -16.97 1.97 -5.23
N THR A 125 -17.29 0.67 -5.24
CA THR A 125 -16.54 -0.38 -5.92
C THR A 125 -16.94 -0.44 -7.41
N GLU A 126 -16.04 -0.94 -8.27
CA GLU A 126 -16.39 -1.14 -9.71
C GLU A 126 -17.51 -2.15 -9.91
N GLU A 127 -17.59 -3.15 -9.03
CA GLU A 127 -18.59 -4.20 -9.04
C GLU A 127 -19.35 -4.22 -7.72
N PRO A 128 -20.59 -4.67 -7.69
CA PRO A 128 -21.41 -4.68 -6.47
C PRO A 128 -20.92 -5.72 -5.44
N ASP A 129 -20.21 -6.73 -5.89
CA ASP A 129 -19.81 -7.89 -5.11
C ASP A 129 -18.57 -7.60 -4.26
N HIS A 130 -18.76 -7.27 -2.98
CA HIS A 130 -17.65 -6.94 -2.07
C HIS A 130 -17.96 -7.29 -0.62
N GLU A 131 -16.93 -7.30 0.23
CA GLU A 131 -17.09 -7.34 1.66
C GLU A 131 -16.72 -6.00 2.29
N LEU A 132 -17.47 -5.63 3.31
CA LEU A 132 -17.28 -4.40 4.04
C LEU A 132 -17.11 -4.72 5.53
N TYR A 133 -16.05 -4.20 6.12
CA TYR A 133 -15.77 -4.32 7.54
C TYR A 133 -15.86 -2.96 8.22
N ILE A 134 -16.68 -2.87 9.26
CA ILE A 134 -16.77 -1.70 10.14
C ILE A 134 -16.07 -2.05 11.45
N ILE A 135 -15.12 -1.23 11.84
CA ILE A 135 -14.30 -1.44 13.02
C ILE A 135 -14.55 -0.29 13.99
N THR A 136 -15.12 -0.59 15.16
CA THR A 136 -15.30 0.38 16.23
C THR A 136 -14.33 0.10 17.37
N GLY A 137 -13.88 1.14 18.05
CA GLY A 137 -12.90 1.05 19.14
C GLY A 137 -12.93 2.30 20.03
N ASP A 138 -12.14 2.26 21.09
CA ASP A 138 -12.06 3.37 22.06
C ASP A 138 -11.36 4.60 21.46
N ASP A 139 -10.42 4.39 20.57
CA ASP A 139 -9.68 5.42 19.85
C ASP A 139 -9.14 4.91 18.48
N LEU A 140 -8.52 5.79 17.72
CA LEU A 140 -7.92 5.48 16.41
C LEU A 140 -6.82 4.41 16.51
N ASN A 141 -6.09 4.34 17.61
CA ASN A 141 -5.03 3.34 17.83
C ASN A 141 -5.65 1.96 18.08
N ASP A 142 -6.75 1.90 18.84
CA ASP A 142 -7.46 0.65 19.04
C ASP A 142 -8.06 0.11 17.76
N ILE A 143 -8.67 0.97 16.95
CA ILE A 143 -9.19 0.60 15.62
C ILE A 143 -8.08 0.09 14.72
N SER A 144 -6.93 0.77 14.67
CA SER A 144 -5.76 0.35 13.90
C SER A 144 -5.20 -1.00 14.37
N ARG A 145 -5.23 -1.25 15.68
CA ARG A 145 -4.81 -2.54 16.26
C ARG A 145 -5.75 -3.67 15.86
N GLN A 146 -7.07 -3.43 15.93
CA GLN A 146 -8.09 -4.39 15.50
C GLN A 146 -7.97 -4.67 13.99
N PHE A 147 -7.76 -3.65 13.16
CA PHE A 147 -7.52 -3.83 11.73
C PHE A 147 -6.29 -4.71 11.45
N ARG A 148 -5.17 -4.47 12.14
CA ARG A 148 -3.97 -5.32 12.03
C ARG A 148 -4.18 -6.77 12.51
N GLN A 149 -5.10 -7.01 13.43
CA GLN A 149 -5.50 -8.36 13.82
C GLN A 149 -6.34 -9.01 12.72
N LEU A 150 -7.23 -8.25 12.09
CA LEU A 150 -8.09 -8.70 11.01
C LEU A 150 -7.29 -9.16 9.78
N ILE A 151 -6.33 -8.35 9.32
CA ILE A 151 -5.53 -8.63 8.10
C ILE A 151 -4.20 -9.34 8.37
N GLY A 152 -3.89 -9.64 9.63
CA GLY A 152 -2.63 -10.24 10.04
C GLY A 152 -1.56 -9.22 10.43
N ARG A 153 -0.52 -9.74 11.08
CA ARG A 153 0.59 -8.91 11.56
C ARG A 153 1.60 -8.67 10.43
N SER A 154 2.00 -7.43 10.26
CA SER A 154 3.10 -7.09 9.36
C SER A 154 4.41 -7.76 9.84
N TYR A 155 5.19 -8.25 8.88
CA TYR A 155 6.57 -8.64 9.14
C TYR A 155 7.36 -7.41 9.62
N ILE A 156 8.16 -7.60 10.64
CA ILE A 156 9.10 -6.56 11.10
C ILE A 156 10.45 -6.86 10.45
N PRO A 157 10.87 -6.06 9.46
CA PRO A 157 12.14 -6.30 8.78
C PRO A 157 13.33 -6.00 9.70
N PRO A 158 14.52 -6.52 9.37
CA PRO A 158 15.74 -6.22 10.13
C PRO A 158 16.11 -4.74 10.01
N LYS A 159 16.89 -4.25 10.99
CA LYS A 159 17.22 -2.82 11.11
C LYS A 159 17.78 -2.18 9.83
N TRP A 160 18.60 -2.90 9.08
CA TRP A 160 19.19 -2.38 7.83
C TRP A 160 18.14 -2.03 6.77
N ALA A 161 16.97 -2.67 6.77
CA ALA A 161 15.89 -2.39 5.82
C ALA A 161 15.19 -1.03 6.07
N PHE A 162 15.47 -0.39 7.21
CA PHE A 162 15.04 0.98 7.53
C PHE A 162 16.14 2.01 7.31
N GLY A 163 17.31 1.58 6.81
CA GLY A 163 18.42 2.45 6.49
C GLY A 163 18.33 3.08 5.10
N LEU A 164 19.42 3.69 4.65
CA LEU A 164 19.46 4.34 3.34
C LEU A 164 19.53 3.31 2.22
N ALA A 165 18.54 3.34 1.34
CA ALA A 165 18.48 2.54 0.12
C ALA A 165 18.85 3.39 -1.09
N GLN A 166 19.81 2.92 -1.88
CA GLN A 166 20.08 3.49 -3.20
C GLN A 166 19.47 2.59 -4.28
N SER A 167 18.56 3.13 -5.04
CA SER A 167 17.89 2.44 -6.15
C SER A 167 17.93 3.30 -7.40
N ARG A 168 18.12 2.66 -8.56
CA ARG A 168 17.89 3.28 -9.86
C ARG A 168 17.78 2.22 -10.96
N PHE A 169 17.02 2.53 -12.00
CA PHE A 169 17.09 1.82 -13.27
C PHE A 169 18.45 2.05 -13.93
N GLY A 170 19.11 0.98 -14.41
CA GLY A 170 20.35 1.06 -15.18
C GLY A 170 21.65 0.70 -14.45
N TYR A 171 21.62 -0.06 -13.37
CA TYR A 171 22.82 -0.81 -12.91
C TYR A 171 23.01 -2.01 -13.81
N LYS A 172 23.77 -1.82 -14.90
CA LYS A 172 23.88 -2.82 -15.98
C LYS A 172 24.91 -3.89 -15.73
N THR A 173 25.87 -3.63 -14.84
CA THR A 173 26.97 -4.53 -14.52
C THR A 173 27.26 -4.56 -13.02
N ALA A 174 27.95 -5.60 -12.57
CA ALA A 174 28.47 -5.68 -11.20
C ALA A 174 29.39 -4.50 -10.87
N GLU A 175 30.12 -3.98 -11.86
CA GLU A 175 31.02 -2.84 -11.67
C GLU A 175 30.26 -1.53 -11.45
N ASP A 176 29.13 -1.32 -12.11
CA ASP A 176 28.26 -0.15 -11.83
C ASP A 176 27.81 -0.12 -10.38
N VAL A 177 27.45 -1.30 -9.83
CA VAL A 177 27.08 -1.43 -8.41
C VAL A 177 28.25 -1.09 -7.49
N ARG A 178 29.47 -1.63 -7.77
CA ARG A 178 30.68 -1.34 -7.00
C ARG A 178 31.04 0.13 -7.04
N GLU A 179 30.93 0.75 -8.20
CA GLU A 179 31.22 2.18 -8.39
C GLU A 179 30.31 3.05 -7.52
N VAL A 180 29.01 2.76 -7.48
CA VAL A 180 28.07 3.48 -6.62
C VAL A 180 28.44 3.33 -5.14
N VAL A 181 28.76 2.11 -4.69
CA VAL A 181 29.19 1.86 -3.29
C VAL A 181 30.45 2.66 -2.96
N ARG A 182 31.42 2.67 -3.90
CA ARG A 182 32.65 3.44 -3.76
C ARG A 182 32.39 4.94 -3.60
N GLN A 183 31.50 5.50 -4.43
CA GLN A 183 31.13 6.92 -4.36
C GLN A 183 30.46 7.29 -3.04
N TYR A 184 29.55 6.46 -2.53
CA TYR A 184 28.96 6.67 -1.21
C TYR A 184 30.02 6.70 -0.11
N LYS A 185 30.95 5.75 -0.15
CA LYS A 185 32.04 5.66 0.84
C LYS A 185 33.02 6.82 0.75
N GLU A 186 33.41 7.25 -0.44
CA GLU A 186 34.33 8.38 -0.65
C GLU A 186 33.75 9.72 -0.20
N ASN A 187 32.43 9.86 -0.23
CA ASN A 187 31.72 11.05 0.22
C ASN A 187 31.23 10.96 1.66
N ASP A 188 31.64 9.92 2.40
CA ASP A 188 31.21 9.67 3.79
C ASP A 188 29.67 9.66 3.96
N LEU A 189 28.97 9.09 2.98
CA LEU A 189 27.52 8.95 3.01
C LEU A 189 27.15 7.54 3.48
N PRO A 190 26.15 7.40 4.36
CA PRO A 190 25.67 6.09 4.78
C PRO A 190 25.00 5.37 3.60
N LEU A 191 25.12 4.04 3.56
CA LEU A 191 24.44 3.18 2.61
C LEU A 191 24.18 1.82 3.25
N ASP A 192 22.93 1.44 3.40
CA ASP A 192 22.54 0.17 4.00
C ASP A 192 22.17 -0.89 2.95
N MET A 193 21.62 -0.45 1.81
CA MET A 193 21.27 -1.36 0.71
C MET A 193 21.35 -0.69 -0.66
N ILE A 194 21.61 -1.54 -1.67
CA ILE A 194 21.45 -1.20 -3.09
C ILE A 194 20.34 -2.06 -3.67
N CYS A 195 19.35 -1.41 -4.25
CA CYS A 195 18.29 -2.06 -5.00
C CYS A 195 18.71 -2.13 -6.47
N MET A 196 18.74 -3.35 -7.00
CA MET A 196 18.99 -3.59 -8.43
C MET A 196 17.64 -3.65 -9.15
N ASP A 197 17.57 -2.95 -10.28
CA ASP A 197 16.44 -3.02 -11.19
C ASP A 197 16.58 -4.21 -12.16
N ILE A 198 15.70 -4.34 -13.12
CA ILE A 198 15.58 -5.49 -14.05
C ILE A 198 16.81 -5.78 -14.89
N ASP A 199 17.77 -4.86 -15.01
CA ASP A 199 18.98 -4.99 -15.84
C ASP A 199 19.92 -6.16 -15.45
N TYR A 200 19.77 -6.72 -14.25
CA TYR A 200 20.56 -7.90 -13.86
C TYR A 200 20.01 -9.20 -14.46
N MET A 201 18.76 -9.20 -14.91
CA MET A 201 18.09 -10.35 -15.48
C MET A 201 18.59 -10.67 -16.89
N GLN A 202 18.46 -11.93 -17.32
CA GLN A 202 18.66 -12.34 -18.70
C GLN A 202 17.40 -12.00 -19.50
N ASP A 203 17.52 -11.06 -20.44
CA ASP A 203 16.46 -10.62 -21.33
C ASP A 203 15.16 -10.20 -20.56
N TYR A 204 15.35 -9.65 -19.36
CA TYR A 204 14.30 -9.23 -18.44
C TYR A 204 13.36 -10.36 -18.00
N ALA A 205 13.81 -11.61 -18.04
CA ALA A 205 13.06 -12.74 -17.57
C ALA A 205 13.25 -12.94 -16.05
N ASP A 206 12.15 -13.03 -15.32
CA ASP A 206 12.15 -13.26 -13.87
C ASP A 206 12.97 -14.51 -13.48
N PHE A 207 13.56 -14.44 -12.28
CA PHE A 207 14.35 -15.53 -11.70
C PHE A 207 15.61 -15.92 -12.51
N THR A 208 16.05 -15.08 -13.44
CA THR A 208 17.29 -15.27 -14.21
C THR A 208 18.37 -14.26 -13.84
N VAL A 209 19.61 -14.57 -14.19
CA VAL A 209 20.76 -13.66 -14.02
C VAL A 209 21.57 -13.64 -15.31
N ASN A 210 21.81 -12.45 -15.86
CA ASN A 210 22.70 -12.25 -16.98
C ASN A 210 24.16 -12.47 -16.54
N LYS A 211 24.72 -13.63 -16.86
CA LYS A 211 26.08 -14.04 -16.45
C LYS A 211 27.19 -13.25 -17.11
N GLN A 212 26.95 -12.54 -18.20
CA GLN A 212 27.95 -11.66 -18.80
C GLN A 212 28.10 -10.36 -18.03
N ARG A 213 26.97 -9.82 -17.54
CA ARG A 213 26.91 -8.56 -16.79
C ARG A 213 27.16 -8.77 -15.29
N PHE A 214 26.69 -9.87 -14.76
CA PHE A 214 26.82 -10.28 -13.35
C PHE A 214 27.35 -11.73 -13.29
N PRO A 215 28.66 -11.94 -13.52
CA PRO A 215 29.22 -13.28 -13.60
C PRO A 215 29.00 -14.13 -12.36
N ASP A 216 29.08 -13.50 -11.19
CA ASP A 216 28.83 -14.11 -9.89
C ASP A 216 28.08 -13.13 -8.96
N LEU A 217 26.76 -13.17 -9.04
CA LEU A 217 25.88 -12.32 -8.23
C LEU A 217 25.98 -12.68 -6.74
N ALA A 218 26.23 -13.96 -6.42
CA ALA A 218 26.40 -14.41 -5.04
C ALA A 218 27.69 -13.85 -4.42
N ALA A 219 28.78 -13.85 -5.17
CA ALA A 219 30.03 -13.24 -4.72
C ALA A 219 29.89 -11.73 -4.54
N LEU A 220 29.22 -11.02 -5.44
CA LEU A 220 28.92 -9.59 -5.29
C LEU A 220 28.10 -9.32 -4.02
N SER A 221 27.06 -10.13 -3.78
CA SER A 221 26.26 -10.00 -2.57
C SER A 221 27.08 -10.23 -1.29
N ALA A 222 27.97 -11.21 -1.29
CA ALA A 222 28.87 -11.49 -0.16
C ALA A 222 29.88 -10.35 0.08
N GLU A 223 30.46 -9.79 -1.00
CA GLU A 223 31.36 -8.64 -0.97
C GLU A 223 30.69 -7.42 -0.33
N LEU A 224 29.48 -7.08 -0.76
CA LEU A 224 28.72 -5.94 -0.22
C LEU A 224 28.29 -6.20 1.22
N LYS A 225 27.86 -7.41 1.53
CA LYS A 225 27.50 -7.80 2.89
C LYS A 225 28.65 -7.65 3.88
N ALA A 226 29.87 -7.95 3.47
CA ALA A 226 31.08 -7.75 4.28
C ALA A 226 31.34 -6.26 4.59
N GLN A 227 30.82 -5.36 3.77
CA GLN A 227 30.86 -3.91 3.98
C GLN A 227 29.63 -3.37 4.72
N GLY A 228 28.71 -4.24 5.18
CA GLY A 228 27.48 -3.85 5.85
C GLY A 228 26.30 -3.53 4.91
N ILE A 229 26.51 -3.60 3.60
CA ILE A 229 25.53 -3.24 2.57
C ILE A 229 24.78 -4.48 2.08
N ARG A 230 23.48 -4.38 1.88
CA ARG A 230 22.65 -5.45 1.33
C ARG A 230 22.38 -5.21 -0.16
N LEU A 231 22.54 -6.27 -0.94
CA LEU A 231 22.13 -6.30 -2.35
C LEU A 231 20.69 -6.82 -2.40
N VAL A 232 19.79 -6.01 -2.97
CA VAL A 232 18.33 -6.27 -3.00
C VAL A 232 17.88 -6.22 -4.46
N PRO A 233 17.89 -7.35 -5.19
CA PRO A 233 17.38 -7.39 -6.56
C PRO A 233 15.86 -7.36 -6.57
N ILE A 234 15.28 -6.60 -7.50
CA ILE A 234 13.84 -6.63 -7.78
C ILE A 234 13.46 -7.98 -8.40
N ILE A 235 12.29 -8.47 -8.11
CA ILE A 235 11.72 -9.64 -8.81
C ILE A 235 10.91 -9.18 -10.03
N ASP A 236 10.18 -8.08 -9.90
CA ASP A 236 9.35 -7.50 -10.97
C ASP A 236 8.37 -8.54 -11.56
N ALA A 237 7.72 -9.27 -10.68
CA ALA A 237 6.93 -10.45 -11.02
C ALA A 237 5.83 -10.14 -12.04
N GLY A 238 6.06 -10.53 -13.29
CA GLY A 238 5.13 -10.38 -14.40
C GLY A 238 5.02 -11.66 -15.20
N VAL A 239 3.83 -11.95 -15.70
CA VAL A 239 3.60 -13.08 -16.62
C VAL A 239 3.39 -12.50 -18.01
N ARG A 240 4.31 -12.83 -18.92
CA ARG A 240 4.17 -12.46 -20.32
C ARG A 240 3.04 -13.31 -20.96
N ILE A 241 2.13 -12.65 -21.63
CA ILE A 241 1.10 -13.27 -22.43
C ILE A 241 1.58 -13.23 -23.89
N ASP A 242 1.90 -14.39 -24.46
CA ASP A 242 2.27 -14.55 -25.88
C ASP A 242 1.04 -14.87 -26.73
#